data_d44580133e3719376e4de642d21f22ba
#
_entry.id   d44580133e3719376e4de642d21f22ba
#
_cell.length_a   1.000
_cell.length_b   1.000
_cell.length_c   1.000
_cell.angle_alpha   90.00
_cell.angle_beta   90.00
_cell.angle_gamma   90.00
#
_symmetry.space_group_name_H-M   'P 1'
#
loop_
_entity.id
_entity.type
_entity.pdbx_description
1 polymer ?
#
loop_
_entity_poly.entity_id
_entity_poly.type
_entity_poly.pdbx_seq_one_letter_code
_entity_poly.pdbx_strand_id
1 'polypeptide(L)'
;MSKKQKTNLIRIIVSAVLVIGVWVSPLTGWLEGVLYLIPYFIVGYDILLKAVKGIFRGQMFDENFLMAVATVGAMALGDWREGCAVMVFYQIGELFQSYAVGKSRRSISDLMDIRPDYANIESGGALEKVDPEDVAVGTVIVVQPGERIPIDGVVTEGEAAVNTSALTGESLPRQVKAGDEVLSGCVNLSGLLHIRTTKEFGDSTVAKILDLVENSSMKKAKAENFITKFARIYTPAVCYSAVALAVLPPVVRLIMGNAPMWGDWITRALTFLVISCPCALVISIPLSFFGGIGGASAKGILVKGSNYLEALAKTGCVVFDKTGTLTKGVFQVLETAPEGMDAQTLLGWAAQAECYSKHPISQSLKSAWGGQVDTDRVTDVEELGGFGLTGRVDGHAVAVGNRRLMEKLGIQPIEPQRAGTVVYVAVDGVYAGWILLGDVVKEHAAQAIRGLKAEGVEKTVMLTGDANAAARQVASQLGVDDVHSQLLPADKVRQVERLLKERREGRLLAFVGDGINDAPVLARADIGIAMGALGSDAAIEAADVVLMDDDPAKIALAMRISRRTLRIVYENIVFALAVKAVCLVLGAIGIANMWLAIGADVGVMVLAVLNATRALSAGKE
;
A
#
# COMPACT_ATOMS: atom_id res chain seq x y z
N MET A 1 21.10 -14.75 -4.45
CA MET A 1 21.61 -15.12 -3.10
C MET A 1 22.64 -14.10 -2.65
N SER A 2 22.52 -13.58 -1.43
CA SER A 2 23.52 -12.70 -0.83
C SER A 2 24.83 -13.44 -0.51
N LYS A 3 25.94 -12.69 -0.31
CA LYS A 3 27.24 -13.28 0.09
C LYS A 3 27.11 -14.16 1.35
N LYS A 4 26.34 -13.73 2.33
CA LYS A 4 26.05 -14.47 3.57
C LYS A 4 25.28 -15.79 3.29
N GLN A 5 24.28 -15.76 2.42
CA GLN A 5 23.50 -16.96 2.03
C GLN A 5 24.37 -17.99 1.30
N LYS A 6 25.27 -17.55 0.42
CA LYS A 6 26.24 -18.43 -0.26
C LYS A 6 27.16 -19.10 0.75
N THR A 7 27.68 -18.36 1.72
CA THR A 7 28.53 -18.91 2.78
C THR A 7 27.80 -19.96 3.62
N ASN A 8 26.54 -19.68 4.01
CA ASN A 8 25.73 -20.66 4.76
C ASN A 8 25.45 -21.92 3.94
N LEU A 9 25.16 -21.78 2.64
CA LEU A 9 24.95 -22.92 1.76
C LEU A 9 26.20 -23.83 1.71
N ILE A 10 27.39 -23.24 1.55
CA ILE A 10 28.65 -23.99 1.55
C ILE A 10 28.83 -24.73 2.88
N ARG A 11 28.59 -24.07 4.02
CA ARG A 11 28.68 -24.69 5.35
C ARG A 11 27.73 -25.89 5.48
N ILE A 12 26.49 -25.75 5.02
CA ILE A 12 25.48 -26.81 5.03
C ILE A 12 25.95 -27.99 4.18
N ILE A 13 26.42 -27.75 2.94
CA ILE A 13 26.89 -28.80 2.04
C ILE A 13 28.09 -29.51 2.65
N VAL A 14 29.09 -28.79 3.14
CA VAL A 14 30.29 -29.37 3.75
C VAL A 14 29.91 -30.23 4.97
N SER A 15 29.04 -29.72 5.83
CA SER A 15 28.57 -30.46 7.02
C SER A 15 27.76 -31.68 6.64
N ALA A 16 26.88 -31.62 5.63
CA ALA A 16 26.10 -32.76 5.16
C ALA A 16 27.02 -33.87 4.58
N VAL A 17 28.02 -33.50 3.78
CA VAL A 17 29.00 -34.46 3.23
C VAL A 17 29.79 -35.11 4.39
N LEU A 18 30.24 -34.36 5.37
CA LEU A 18 30.94 -34.91 6.54
C LEU A 18 30.04 -35.85 7.37
N VAL A 19 28.76 -35.46 7.62
CA VAL A 19 27.79 -36.33 8.32
C VAL A 19 27.60 -37.64 7.58
N ILE A 20 27.42 -37.61 6.26
CA ILE A 20 27.29 -38.84 5.44
C ILE A 20 28.60 -39.64 5.50
N GLY A 21 29.76 -39.00 5.42
CA GLY A 21 31.07 -39.68 5.51
C GLY A 21 31.27 -40.39 6.85
N VAL A 22 30.89 -39.76 7.96
CA VAL A 22 30.94 -40.40 9.29
C VAL A 22 29.93 -41.53 9.40
N TRP A 23 28.73 -41.36 8.84
CA TRP A 23 27.67 -42.37 8.85
C TRP A 23 28.06 -43.69 8.09
N VAL A 24 28.81 -43.56 6.99
CA VAL A 24 29.25 -44.70 6.19
C VAL A 24 30.55 -45.32 6.77
N SER A 25 31.24 -44.63 7.67
CA SER A 25 32.45 -45.12 8.30
C SER A 25 32.15 -46.27 9.28
N PRO A 26 33.03 -47.28 9.40
CA PRO A 26 32.85 -48.41 10.31
C PRO A 26 33.20 -48.04 11.79
N LEU A 27 33.38 -46.76 12.09
CA LEU A 27 33.75 -46.27 13.42
C LEU A 27 32.56 -46.31 14.38
N THR A 28 32.79 -46.80 15.59
CA THR A 28 31.76 -46.89 16.62
C THR A 28 32.26 -46.35 17.95
N GLY A 29 31.34 -45.95 18.81
CA GLY A 29 31.63 -45.49 20.16
C GLY A 29 32.03 -44.00 20.23
N TRP A 30 32.94 -43.65 21.18
CA TRP A 30 33.27 -42.27 21.44
C TRP A 30 34.00 -41.55 20.27
N LEU A 31 34.72 -42.29 19.41
CA LEU A 31 35.35 -41.74 18.22
C LEU A 31 34.34 -41.28 17.19
N GLU A 32 33.28 -42.03 17.01
CA GLU A 32 32.15 -41.63 16.15
C GLU A 32 31.54 -40.29 16.66
N GLY A 33 31.30 -40.18 17.98
CA GLY A 33 30.79 -38.97 18.59
C GLY A 33 31.69 -37.75 18.36
N VAL A 34 32.99 -37.88 18.57
CA VAL A 34 33.95 -36.78 18.33
C VAL A 34 33.95 -36.33 16.87
N LEU A 35 33.82 -37.26 15.93
CA LEU A 35 33.75 -36.94 14.50
C LEU A 35 32.47 -36.23 14.12
N TYR A 36 31.31 -36.51 14.76
CA TYR A 36 30.07 -35.75 14.56
C TYR A 36 30.11 -34.33 15.13
N LEU A 37 30.97 -34.03 16.14
CA LEU A 37 31.14 -32.66 16.61
C LEU A 37 31.70 -31.71 15.55
N ILE A 38 32.54 -32.21 14.62
CA ILE A 38 33.13 -31.37 13.57
C ILE A 38 32.03 -30.74 12.68
N PRO A 39 31.21 -31.53 11.96
CA PRO A 39 30.13 -30.95 11.16
C PRO A 39 29.09 -30.21 12.00
N TYR A 40 28.83 -30.63 13.24
CA TYR A 40 27.93 -29.94 14.14
C TYR A 40 28.38 -28.50 14.43
N PHE A 41 29.66 -28.28 14.79
CA PHE A 41 30.17 -26.93 15.00
C PHE A 41 30.32 -26.14 13.71
N ILE A 42 30.65 -26.76 12.57
CA ILE A 42 30.70 -26.06 11.28
C ILE A 42 29.33 -25.46 10.93
N VAL A 43 28.24 -26.21 11.13
CA VAL A 43 26.90 -25.77 10.74
C VAL A 43 26.20 -24.98 11.85
N GLY A 44 26.45 -25.28 13.14
CA GLY A 44 25.65 -24.82 14.27
C GLY A 44 26.27 -23.71 15.12
N TYR A 45 27.55 -23.30 14.90
CA TYR A 45 28.24 -22.37 15.80
C TYR A 45 27.48 -21.04 15.99
N ASP A 46 26.86 -20.52 14.94
CA ASP A 46 26.11 -19.27 14.97
C ASP A 46 24.81 -19.38 15.77
N ILE A 47 24.14 -20.52 15.74
CA ILE A 47 22.94 -20.83 16.53
C ILE A 47 23.33 -20.93 18.00
N LEU A 48 24.38 -21.69 18.31
CA LEU A 48 24.90 -21.83 19.68
C LEU A 48 25.32 -20.48 20.28
N LEU A 49 26.02 -19.65 19.50
CA LEU A 49 26.40 -18.31 19.93
C LEU A 49 25.18 -17.40 20.16
N LYS A 50 24.15 -17.48 19.30
CA LYS A 50 22.91 -16.72 19.49
C LYS A 50 22.17 -17.20 20.74
N ALA A 51 22.06 -18.51 20.95
CA ALA A 51 21.43 -19.10 22.14
C ALA A 51 22.10 -18.62 23.41
N VAL A 52 23.44 -18.70 23.49
CA VAL A 52 24.23 -18.22 24.65
C VAL A 52 24.04 -16.71 24.86
N LYS A 53 24.15 -15.90 23.81
CA LYS A 53 23.91 -14.45 23.90
C LYS A 53 22.47 -14.12 24.30
N GLY A 54 21.48 -14.90 23.86
CA GLY A 54 20.07 -14.77 24.25
C GLY A 54 19.89 -14.95 25.77
N ILE A 55 20.52 -15.96 26.34
CA ILE A 55 20.50 -16.21 27.80
C ILE A 55 21.02 -14.99 28.55
N PHE A 56 22.19 -14.46 28.17
CA PHE A 56 22.78 -13.28 28.84
C PHE A 56 21.98 -12.00 28.67
N ARG A 57 21.12 -11.91 27.62
CA ARG A 57 20.24 -10.76 27.39
C ARG A 57 18.84 -10.93 28.01
N GLY A 58 18.60 -12.01 28.75
CA GLY A 58 17.26 -12.29 29.31
C GLY A 58 16.22 -12.80 28.33
N GLN A 59 16.63 -13.17 27.13
CA GLN A 59 15.78 -13.77 26.08
C GLN A 59 16.01 -15.29 26.03
N MET A 60 15.73 -15.97 27.15
CA MET A 60 16.07 -17.38 27.35
C MET A 60 15.21 -18.36 26.56
N PHE A 61 14.09 -17.93 25.97
CA PHE A 61 13.14 -18.82 25.33
C PHE A 61 12.95 -18.46 23.85
N ASP A 62 14.07 -18.29 23.12
CA ASP A 62 14.01 -18.12 21.66
C ASP A 62 14.18 -19.46 20.91
N GLU A 63 13.95 -19.46 19.63
CA GLU A 63 14.07 -20.63 18.75
C GLU A 63 15.51 -21.21 18.75
N ASN A 64 16.53 -20.34 18.82
CA ASN A 64 17.94 -20.76 18.83
C ASN A 64 18.28 -21.51 20.12
N PHE A 65 17.71 -21.07 21.26
CA PHE A 65 17.86 -21.74 22.55
C PHE A 65 17.22 -23.13 22.53
N LEU A 66 15.98 -23.24 22.03
CA LEU A 66 15.28 -24.53 21.92
C LEU A 66 16.07 -25.54 21.08
N MET A 67 16.59 -25.10 19.94
CA MET A 67 17.37 -25.95 19.04
C MET A 67 18.72 -26.34 19.66
N ALA A 68 19.39 -25.39 20.33
CA ALA A 68 20.65 -25.68 21.03
C ALA A 68 20.44 -26.72 22.15
N VAL A 69 19.41 -26.55 22.98
CA VAL A 69 19.09 -27.49 24.07
C VAL A 69 18.76 -28.88 23.51
N ALA A 70 17.93 -28.93 22.46
CA ALA A 70 17.50 -30.20 21.88
C ALA A 70 18.69 -30.98 21.25
N THR A 71 19.55 -30.29 20.49
CA THR A 71 20.67 -30.94 19.81
C THR A 71 21.81 -31.32 20.75
N VAL A 72 22.14 -30.45 21.70
CA VAL A 72 23.15 -30.77 22.76
C VAL A 72 22.63 -31.87 23.66
N GLY A 73 21.33 -31.85 24.00
CA GLY A 73 20.70 -32.92 24.79
C GLY A 73 20.71 -34.28 24.12
N ALA A 74 20.39 -34.34 22.80
CA ALA A 74 20.48 -35.57 22.02
C ALA A 74 21.92 -36.12 22.01
N MET A 75 22.90 -35.27 21.79
CA MET A 75 24.33 -35.68 21.83
C MET A 75 24.74 -36.18 23.23
N ALA A 76 24.28 -35.55 24.31
CA ALA A 76 24.55 -35.97 25.66
C ALA A 76 23.95 -37.36 26.01
N LEU A 77 22.86 -37.74 25.33
CA LEU A 77 22.24 -39.08 25.43
C LEU A 77 22.95 -40.12 24.56
N GLY A 78 23.94 -39.73 23.74
CA GLY A 78 24.66 -40.62 22.83
C GLY A 78 24.09 -40.64 21.40
N ASP A 79 23.02 -39.89 21.12
CA ASP A 79 22.40 -39.82 19.80
C ASP A 79 23.07 -38.75 18.91
N TRP A 80 24.39 -38.91 18.71
CA TRP A 80 25.26 -38.00 17.95
C TRP A 80 24.75 -37.75 16.54
N ARG A 81 24.25 -38.83 15.87
CA ARG A 81 23.71 -38.76 14.52
C ARG A 81 22.50 -37.85 14.45
N GLU A 82 21.55 -38.06 15.37
CA GLU A 82 20.31 -37.27 15.41
C GLU A 82 20.62 -35.81 15.71
N GLY A 83 21.42 -35.52 16.76
CA GLY A 83 21.75 -34.15 17.13
C GLY A 83 22.42 -33.36 16.02
N CYS A 84 23.35 -33.99 15.27
CA CYS A 84 24.03 -33.36 14.15
C CYS A 84 23.08 -33.16 12.94
N ALA A 85 22.30 -34.17 12.60
CA ALA A 85 21.36 -34.09 11.48
C ALA A 85 20.28 -33.03 11.72
N VAL A 86 19.73 -32.95 12.94
CA VAL A 86 18.79 -31.90 13.37
C VAL A 86 19.34 -30.52 13.07
N MET A 87 20.61 -30.26 13.45
CA MET A 87 21.24 -28.97 13.23
C MET A 87 21.42 -28.65 11.73
N VAL A 88 21.78 -29.66 10.91
CA VAL A 88 21.89 -29.51 9.45
C VAL A 88 20.53 -29.16 8.84
N PHE A 89 19.47 -29.92 9.17
CA PHE A 89 18.12 -29.65 8.66
C PHE A 89 17.58 -28.30 9.11
N TYR A 90 17.81 -27.91 10.34
CA TYR A 90 17.44 -26.59 10.84
C TYR A 90 18.12 -25.48 10.02
N GLN A 91 19.41 -25.61 9.74
CA GLN A 91 20.14 -24.64 8.92
C GLN A 91 19.67 -24.60 7.46
N ILE A 92 19.24 -25.74 6.90
CA ILE A 92 18.57 -25.77 5.59
C ILE A 92 17.28 -24.94 5.66
N GLY A 93 16.47 -25.13 6.69
CA GLY A 93 15.26 -24.34 6.94
C GLY A 93 15.55 -22.82 7.04
N GLU A 94 16.54 -22.44 7.86
CA GLU A 94 16.98 -21.04 8.02
C GLU A 94 17.49 -20.42 6.69
N LEU A 95 18.23 -21.19 5.89
CA LEU A 95 18.68 -20.75 4.57
C LEU A 95 17.50 -20.51 3.63
N PHE A 96 16.56 -21.49 3.57
CA PHE A 96 15.34 -21.36 2.76
C PHE A 96 14.50 -20.16 3.18
N GLN A 97 14.31 -19.95 4.49
CA GLN A 97 13.65 -18.79 5.07
C GLN A 97 14.29 -17.49 4.62
N SER A 98 15.61 -17.36 4.83
CA SER A 98 16.37 -16.17 4.44
C SER A 98 16.29 -15.88 2.94
N TYR A 99 16.29 -16.94 2.12
CA TYR A 99 16.17 -16.84 0.66
C TYR A 99 14.76 -16.39 0.26
N ALA A 100 13.70 -17.02 0.81
CA ALA A 100 12.31 -16.71 0.51
C ALA A 100 11.93 -15.27 0.91
N VAL A 101 12.30 -14.86 2.12
CA VAL A 101 12.11 -13.48 2.60
C VAL A 101 12.89 -12.48 1.73
N GLY A 102 14.15 -12.79 1.41
CA GLY A 102 14.97 -11.94 0.56
C GLY A 102 14.45 -11.84 -0.88
N LYS A 103 13.90 -12.92 -1.44
CA LYS A 103 13.27 -12.92 -2.76
C LYS A 103 11.97 -12.11 -2.76
N SER A 104 11.12 -12.27 -1.74
CA SER A 104 9.87 -11.50 -1.64
C SER A 104 10.14 -10.01 -1.48
N ARG A 105 11.10 -9.62 -0.65
CA ARG A 105 11.50 -8.21 -0.53
C ARG A 105 12.05 -7.65 -1.84
N ARG A 106 12.85 -8.41 -2.58
CA ARG A 106 13.32 -8.00 -3.91
C ARG A 106 12.21 -7.94 -4.94
N SER A 107 11.29 -8.90 -4.97
CA SER A 107 10.14 -8.85 -5.89
C SER A 107 9.28 -7.62 -5.66
N ILE A 108 9.19 -7.10 -4.42
CA ILE A 108 8.55 -5.82 -4.12
C ILE A 108 9.41 -4.66 -4.63
N SER A 109 10.73 -4.72 -4.42
CA SER A 109 11.68 -3.74 -4.97
C SER A 109 11.75 -3.79 -6.50
N ASP A 110 11.68 -4.98 -7.11
CA ASP A 110 11.69 -5.17 -8.58
C ASP A 110 10.34 -4.78 -9.22
N LEU A 111 9.22 -4.96 -8.52
CA LEU A 111 7.92 -4.38 -8.92
C LEU A 111 7.94 -2.85 -8.82
N MET A 112 8.85 -2.31 -8.02
CA MET A 112 9.13 -0.89 -7.83
C MET A 112 10.50 -0.51 -8.38
N ASP A 113 11.00 -1.20 -9.40
CA ASP A 113 12.20 -0.80 -10.15
C ASP A 113 11.89 0.48 -10.97
N ILE A 114 11.44 1.50 -10.20
CA ILE A 114 11.12 2.84 -10.69
C ILE A 114 12.25 3.83 -10.38
N ARG A 115 13.24 3.44 -9.55
CA ARG A 115 14.37 4.33 -9.24
C ARG A 115 15.23 4.51 -10.48
N PRO A 116 15.44 5.76 -10.92
CA PRO A 116 16.38 6.06 -11.99
C PRO A 116 17.81 5.92 -11.49
N ASP A 117 18.67 5.35 -12.32
CA ASP A 117 20.09 5.16 -11.98
C ASP A 117 20.92 6.43 -12.20
N TYR A 118 20.47 7.33 -13.08
CA TYR A 118 21.18 8.56 -13.47
C TYR A 118 20.22 9.62 -14.03
N ALA A 119 20.69 10.86 -14.06
CA ALA A 119 20.10 11.96 -14.81
C ALA A 119 21.09 12.43 -15.87
N ASN A 120 20.62 12.78 -17.08
CA ASN A 120 21.47 13.41 -18.09
C ASN A 120 21.34 14.93 -18.00
N ILE A 121 22.45 15.63 -17.85
CA ILE A 121 22.53 17.09 -17.87
C ILE A 121 23.33 17.50 -19.10
N GLU A 122 22.93 18.58 -19.78
CA GLU A 122 23.69 19.13 -20.89
C GLU A 122 24.80 20.03 -20.35
N SER A 123 26.06 19.65 -20.56
CA SER A 123 27.25 20.42 -20.18
C SER A 123 28.15 20.58 -21.39
N GLY A 124 28.34 21.82 -21.84
CA GLY A 124 29.23 22.12 -22.96
C GLY A 124 28.85 21.50 -24.31
N GLY A 125 27.55 21.15 -24.53
CA GLY A 125 27.07 20.54 -25.77
C GLY A 125 27.18 19.01 -25.79
N ALA A 126 27.54 18.37 -24.68
CA ALA A 126 27.52 16.92 -24.48
C ALA A 126 26.60 16.54 -23.30
N LEU A 127 25.98 15.35 -23.36
CA LEU A 127 25.20 14.82 -22.26
C LEU A 127 26.14 14.17 -21.25
N GLU A 128 26.10 14.66 -20.03
CA GLU A 128 26.82 14.10 -18.87
C GLU A 128 25.83 13.35 -17.96
N LYS A 129 26.20 12.12 -17.58
CA LYS A 129 25.44 11.34 -16.63
C LYS A 129 25.87 11.67 -15.20
N VAL A 130 24.94 12.15 -14.41
CA VAL A 130 25.14 12.49 -13.00
C VAL A 130 24.21 11.67 -12.11
N ASP A 131 24.55 11.54 -10.82
CA ASP A 131 23.62 10.96 -9.86
C ASP A 131 22.41 11.90 -9.70
N PRO A 132 21.17 11.39 -9.71
CA PRO A 132 19.99 12.21 -9.49
C PRO A 132 20.01 12.99 -8.16
N GLU A 133 20.74 12.51 -7.15
CA GLU A 133 20.90 13.19 -5.85
C GLU A 133 21.74 14.48 -5.96
N ASP A 134 22.59 14.60 -6.99
CA ASP A 134 23.43 15.77 -7.24
C ASP A 134 22.75 16.85 -8.09
N VAL A 135 21.51 16.62 -8.56
CA VAL A 135 20.78 17.54 -9.44
C VAL A 135 20.01 18.58 -8.63
N ALA A 136 20.38 19.85 -8.78
CA ALA A 136 19.68 20.95 -8.10
C ALA A 136 18.31 21.27 -8.73
N VAL A 137 17.40 21.83 -7.93
CA VAL A 137 16.11 22.34 -8.41
C VAL A 137 16.32 23.45 -9.45
N GLY A 138 15.56 23.38 -10.55
CA GLY A 138 15.65 24.33 -11.68
C GLY A 138 16.63 23.91 -12.77
N THR A 139 17.41 22.84 -12.57
CA THR A 139 18.30 22.27 -13.60
C THR A 139 17.48 21.68 -14.74
N VAL A 140 17.94 21.86 -15.98
CA VAL A 140 17.32 21.21 -17.14
C VAL A 140 18.00 19.85 -17.36
N ILE A 141 17.21 18.79 -17.25
CA ILE A 141 17.63 17.41 -17.52
C ILE A 141 17.10 16.97 -18.89
N VAL A 142 17.82 16.08 -19.55
CA VAL A 142 17.48 15.54 -20.87
C VAL A 142 17.09 14.09 -20.73
N VAL A 143 15.90 13.71 -21.20
CA VAL A 143 15.39 12.34 -21.12
C VAL A 143 15.15 11.79 -22.52
N GLN A 144 15.92 10.78 -22.88
CA GLN A 144 15.87 10.13 -24.19
C GLN A 144 14.76 9.06 -24.25
N PRO A 145 14.31 8.66 -25.45
CA PRO A 145 13.40 7.52 -25.58
C PRO A 145 13.96 6.24 -24.95
N GLY A 146 13.14 5.57 -24.14
CA GLY A 146 13.52 4.38 -23.36
C GLY A 146 14.08 4.70 -21.98
N GLU A 147 14.42 5.95 -21.68
CA GLU A 147 14.91 6.34 -20.36
C GLU A 147 13.78 6.68 -19.38
N ARG A 148 14.09 6.57 -18.10
CA ARG A 148 13.21 7.00 -17.02
C ARG A 148 13.42 8.46 -16.69
N ILE A 149 12.35 9.17 -16.38
CA ILE A 149 12.40 10.53 -15.86
C ILE A 149 12.99 10.47 -14.45
N PRO A 150 14.16 11.10 -14.19
CA PRO A 150 14.83 10.92 -12.91
C PRO A 150 14.22 11.75 -11.76
N ILE A 151 13.71 12.94 -12.05
CA ILE A 151 13.21 13.89 -11.04
C ILE A 151 11.93 14.54 -11.58
N ASP A 152 10.99 14.88 -10.70
CA ASP A 152 9.77 15.60 -11.06
C ASP A 152 10.10 16.97 -11.67
N GLY A 153 9.38 17.36 -12.71
CA GLY A 153 9.64 18.63 -13.38
C GLY A 153 8.58 19.04 -14.39
N VAL A 154 8.86 20.13 -15.09
CA VAL A 154 8.03 20.66 -16.18
C VAL A 154 8.78 20.53 -17.49
N VAL A 155 8.14 20.01 -18.53
CA VAL A 155 8.70 19.93 -19.88
C VAL A 155 8.92 21.34 -20.41
N THR A 156 10.16 21.68 -20.72
CA THR A 156 10.52 22.98 -21.33
C THR A 156 10.54 22.91 -22.85
N GLU A 157 10.93 21.75 -23.40
CA GLU A 157 11.05 21.52 -24.84
C GLU A 157 10.84 20.04 -25.17
N GLY A 158 10.21 19.77 -26.29
CA GLY A 158 9.93 18.41 -26.79
C GLY A 158 8.47 18.01 -26.63
N GLU A 159 8.15 16.90 -27.31
CA GLU A 159 6.84 16.20 -27.22
C GLU A 159 7.10 14.71 -27.22
N ALA A 160 6.47 13.96 -26.31
CA ALA A 160 6.68 12.53 -26.15
C ALA A 160 5.47 11.80 -25.57
N ALA A 161 5.39 10.49 -25.84
CA ALA A 161 4.53 9.57 -25.12
C ALA A 161 5.28 9.03 -23.88
N VAL A 162 4.70 9.19 -22.71
CA VAL A 162 5.30 8.78 -21.44
C VAL A 162 4.46 7.65 -20.83
N ASN A 163 5.10 6.54 -20.51
CA ASN A 163 4.49 5.41 -19.83
C ASN A 163 4.49 5.66 -18.31
N THR A 164 3.30 5.79 -17.75
CA THR A 164 3.08 6.01 -16.32
C THR A 164 2.73 4.72 -15.55
N SER A 165 2.67 3.57 -16.23
CA SER A 165 2.15 2.31 -15.67
C SER A 165 2.88 1.84 -14.41
N ALA A 166 4.16 2.16 -14.26
CA ALA A 166 4.94 1.83 -13.07
C ALA A 166 4.47 2.59 -11.82
N LEU A 167 3.88 3.78 -11.99
CA LEU A 167 3.36 4.61 -10.92
C LEU A 167 1.84 4.42 -10.72
N THR A 168 1.08 4.56 -11.81
CA THR A 168 -0.39 4.58 -11.76
C THR A 168 -1.03 3.21 -12.01
N GLY A 169 -0.28 2.28 -12.60
CA GLY A 169 -0.83 1.00 -13.08
C GLY A 169 -1.65 1.11 -14.37
N GLU A 170 -1.73 2.30 -14.99
CA GLU A 170 -2.41 2.51 -16.25
C GLU A 170 -1.54 2.04 -17.42
N SER A 171 -2.13 1.29 -18.36
CA SER A 171 -1.40 0.73 -19.50
C SER A 171 -1.32 1.69 -20.70
N LEU A 172 -2.12 2.77 -20.73
CA LEU A 172 -2.14 3.72 -21.83
C LEU A 172 -1.09 4.81 -21.60
N PRO A 173 -0.17 5.04 -22.57
CA PRO A 173 0.80 6.12 -22.47
C PRO A 173 0.12 7.50 -22.49
N ARG A 174 0.63 8.43 -21.68
CA ARG A 174 0.20 9.83 -21.67
C ARG A 174 1.06 10.64 -22.63
N GLN A 175 0.43 11.45 -23.50
CA GLN A 175 1.15 12.45 -24.31
C GLN A 175 1.51 13.65 -23.45
N VAL A 176 2.75 14.11 -23.56
CA VAL A 176 3.28 15.29 -22.87
C VAL A 176 3.97 16.21 -23.85
N LYS A 177 3.85 17.52 -23.64
CA LYS A 177 4.44 18.60 -24.45
C LYS A 177 4.98 19.72 -23.58
N ALA A 178 5.62 20.68 -24.16
CA ALA A 178 6.14 21.86 -23.44
C ALA A 178 5.06 22.54 -22.58
N GLY A 179 5.34 22.75 -21.31
CA GLY A 179 4.45 23.27 -20.28
C GLY A 179 3.76 22.21 -19.42
N ASP A 180 3.79 20.94 -19.80
CA ASP A 180 3.18 19.85 -19.01
C ASP A 180 4.09 19.40 -17.87
N GLU A 181 3.49 19.07 -16.74
CA GLU A 181 4.19 18.44 -15.61
C GLU A 181 4.41 16.95 -15.87
N VAL A 182 5.61 16.48 -15.51
CA VAL A 182 6.04 15.10 -15.60
C VAL A 182 6.63 14.62 -14.28
N LEU A 183 6.44 13.33 -14.00
CA LEU A 183 6.80 12.72 -12.72
C LEU A 183 7.99 11.79 -12.88
N SER A 184 8.85 11.77 -11.87
CA SER A 184 9.95 10.82 -11.77
C SER A 184 9.44 9.36 -11.78
N GLY A 185 10.22 8.45 -12.37
CA GLY A 185 9.88 7.04 -12.50
C GLY A 185 9.05 6.67 -13.72
N CYS A 186 8.43 7.62 -14.42
CA CYS A 186 7.80 7.40 -15.71
C CYS A 186 8.85 7.10 -16.79
N VAL A 187 8.51 6.31 -17.79
CA VAL A 187 9.41 5.94 -18.89
C VAL A 187 9.03 6.75 -20.13
N ASN A 188 9.97 7.50 -20.69
CA ASN A 188 9.80 8.15 -21.97
C ASN A 188 9.81 7.10 -23.10
N LEU A 189 8.74 7.01 -23.88
CA LEU A 189 8.62 6.04 -24.97
C LEU A 189 9.04 6.59 -26.34
N SER A 190 8.94 7.92 -26.54
CA SER A 190 9.20 8.53 -27.83
C SER A 190 9.63 10.00 -27.67
N GLY A 191 10.39 10.51 -28.61
CA GLY A 191 10.82 11.90 -28.58
C GLY A 191 11.87 12.22 -27.52
N LEU A 192 12.55 13.37 -27.66
CA LEU A 192 13.50 13.90 -26.70
C LEU A 192 12.79 14.92 -25.81
N LEU A 193 12.91 14.78 -24.50
CA LEU A 193 12.33 15.72 -23.55
C LEU A 193 13.43 16.51 -22.81
N HIS A 194 13.29 17.82 -22.77
CA HIS A 194 14.02 18.68 -21.85
C HIS A 194 13.07 19.04 -20.70
N ILE A 195 13.47 18.71 -19.48
CA ILE A 195 12.62 18.83 -18.30
C ILE A 195 13.35 19.70 -17.29
N ARG A 196 12.72 20.78 -16.84
CA ARG A 196 13.23 21.60 -15.74
C ARG A 196 12.76 21.01 -14.43
N THR A 197 13.69 20.61 -13.59
CA THR A 197 13.40 20.01 -12.29
C THR A 197 12.66 21.00 -11.36
N THR A 198 11.63 20.52 -10.67
CA THR A 198 10.83 21.31 -9.72
C THR A 198 11.07 20.91 -8.27
N LYS A 199 11.71 19.76 -8.04
CA LYS A 199 12.02 19.20 -6.72
C LYS A 199 13.46 18.68 -6.69
N GLU A 200 14.00 18.46 -5.50
CA GLU A 200 15.20 17.65 -5.30
C GLU A 200 14.86 16.17 -5.45
N PHE A 201 15.85 15.32 -5.72
CA PHE A 201 15.60 13.87 -5.89
C PHE A 201 14.93 13.24 -4.65
N GLY A 202 15.38 13.59 -3.43
CA GLY A 202 14.80 13.08 -2.18
C GLY A 202 13.32 13.44 -1.97
N ASP A 203 12.86 14.53 -2.58
CA ASP A 203 11.47 15.00 -2.55
C ASP A 203 10.67 14.58 -3.78
N SER A 204 11.29 13.87 -4.72
CA SER A 204 10.64 13.40 -5.93
C SER A 204 9.57 12.36 -5.65
N THR A 205 8.60 12.22 -6.56
CA THR A 205 7.52 11.24 -6.46
C THR A 205 8.06 9.82 -6.27
N VAL A 206 9.10 9.43 -7.00
CA VAL A 206 9.75 8.12 -6.87
C VAL A 206 10.37 7.93 -5.49
N ALA A 207 11.14 8.90 -5.00
CA ALA A 207 11.78 8.80 -3.69
C ALA A 207 10.75 8.63 -2.56
N LYS A 208 9.65 9.39 -2.60
CA LYS A 208 8.55 9.27 -1.63
C LYS A 208 7.83 7.92 -1.70
N ILE A 209 7.58 7.41 -2.90
CA ILE A 209 6.98 6.09 -3.08
C ILE A 209 7.89 5.00 -2.50
N LEU A 210 9.19 5.06 -2.79
CA LEU A 210 10.17 4.10 -2.27
C LEU A 210 10.23 4.15 -0.74
N ASP A 211 10.29 5.34 -0.16
CA ASP A 211 10.27 5.55 1.30
C ASP A 211 9.00 5.00 1.95
N LEU A 212 7.82 5.27 1.36
CA LEU A 212 6.55 4.74 1.84
C LEU A 212 6.50 3.21 1.83
N VAL A 213 7.05 2.57 0.81
CA VAL A 213 7.07 1.11 0.71
C VAL A 213 8.11 0.50 1.65
N GLU A 214 9.30 1.11 1.74
CA GLU A 214 10.35 0.65 2.64
C GLU A 214 9.93 0.80 4.11
N ASN A 215 9.31 1.92 4.47
CA ASN A 215 8.84 2.22 5.81
C ASN A 215 7.46 1.62 6.14
N SER A 216 6.70 1.10 5.16
CA SER A 216 5.40 0.46 5.37
C SER A 216 5.46 -0.74 6.34
N SER A 217 6.66 -1.31 6.55
CA SER A 217 6.90 -2.39 7.51
C SER A 217 6.87 -1.95 8.98
N MET A 218 6.84 -0.65 9.28
CA MET A 218 6.92 -0.17 10.66
C MET A 218 5.60 -0.31 11.44
N LYS A 219 4.44 -0.22 10.80
CA LYS A 219 3.13 -0.37 11.45
C LYS A 219 2.60 -1.79 11.26
N LYS A 220 2.80 -2.65 12.28
CA LYS A 220 2.45 -4.07 12.24
C LYS A 220 0.96 -4.31 12.39
N ALA A 221 0.42 -5.24 11.61
CA ALA A 221 -0.94 -5.75 11.72
C ALA A 221 -1.21 -6.41 13.07
N LYS A 222 -2.50 -6.50 13.46
CA LYS A 222 -2.90 -7.23 14.68
C LYS A 222 -2.47 -8.69 14.63
N ALA A 223 -2.52 -9.32 13.47
CA ALA A 223 -2.05 -10.69 13.27
C ALA A 223 -0.54 -10.85 13.54
N GLU A 224 0.31 -9.91 13.11
CA GLU A 224 1.75 -9.90 13.42
C GLU A 224 2.00 -9.66 14.92
N ASN A 225 1.26 -8.75 15.54
CA ASN A 225 1.33 -8.51 16.99
C ASN A 225 0.84 -9.72 17.79
N PHE A 226 -0.17 -10.45 17.29
CA PHE A 226 -0.63 -11.70 17.89
C PHE A 226 0.49 -12.73 17.95
N ILE A 227 1.24 -12.91 16.87
CA ILE A 227 2.35 -13.88 16.84
C ILE A 227 3.42 -13.52 17.85
N THR A 228 3.80 -12.25 17.95
CA THR A 228 4.78 -11.80 18.94
C THR A 228 4.30 -12.06 20.37
N LYS A 229 3.01 -11.81 20.67
CA LYS A 229 2.41 -12.12 21.96
C LYS A 229 2.28 -13.64 22.20
N PHE A 230 1.85 -14.38 21.16
CA PHE A 230 1.72 -15.83 21.20
C PHE A 230 3.09 -16.47 21.50
N ALA A 231 4.13 -16.12 20.76
CA ALA A 231 5.47 -16.65 20.98
C ALA A 231 5.97 -16.41 22.42
N ARG A 232 5.69 -15.23 22.98
CA ARG A 232 6.08 -14.88 24.37
C ARG A 232 5.43 -15.79 25.43
N ILE A 233 4.23 -16.30 25.18
CA ILE A 233 3.51 -17.19 26.12
C ILE A 233 3.75 -18.65 25.77
N TYR A 234 3.71 -18.96 24.48
CA TYR A 234 3.81 -20.32 23.96
C TYR A 234 5.17 -20.95 24.26
N THR A 235 6.27 -20.25 24.01
CA THR A 235 7.61 -20.84 24.14
C THR A 235 7.94 -21.21 25.60
N PRO A 236 7.71 -20.36 26.63
CA PRO A 236 7.85 -20.79 28.01
C PRO A 236 6.93 -21.97 28.39
N ALA A 237 5.67 -21.94 27.94
CA ALA A 237 4.73 -23.03 28.23
C ALA A 237 5.22 -24.36 27.67
N VAL A 238 5.75 -24.36 26.46
CA VAL A 238 6.37 -25.54 25.83
C VAL A 238 7.60 -26.02 26.61
N CYS A 239 8.49 -25.11 27.01
CA CYS A 239 9.67 -25.48 27.79
C CYS A 239 9.29 -26.14 29.13
N TYR A 240 8.33 -25.57 29.85
CA TYR A 240 7.84 -26.18 31.09
C TYR A 240 7.16 -27.53 30.85
N SER A 241 6.39 -27.67 29.76
CA SER A 241 5.77 -28.94 29.37
C SER A 241 6.83 -30.00 29.02
N ALA A 242 7.89 -29.62 28.33
CA ALA A 242 9.00 -30.51 28.01
C ALA A 242 9.73 -30.99 29.27
N VAL A 243 10.01 -30.07 30.23
CA VAL A 243 10.59 -30.44 31.53
C VAL A 243 9.65 -31.38 32.31
N ALA A 244 8.35 -31.08 32.32
CA ALA A 244 7.35 -31.95 32.93
C ALA A 244 7.33 -33.34 32.28
N LEU A 245 7.39 -33.42 30.93
CA LEU A 245 7.47 -34.67 30.19
C LEU A 245 8.75 -35.46 30.47
N ALA A 246 9.87 -34.78 30.68
CA ALA A 246 11.13 -35.43 31.03
C ALA A 246 11.17 -36.01 32.45
N VAL A 247 10.44 -35.39 33.40
CA VAL A 247 10.56 -35.70 34.83
C VAL A 247 9.37 -36.47 35.39
N LEU A 248 8.11 -36.03 35.08
CA LEU A 248 6.93 -36.61 35.74
C LEU A 248 6.74 -38.10 35.41
N PRO A 249 6.78 -38.58 34.14
CA PRO A 249 6.55 -39.98 33.86
C PRO A 249 7.60 -40.91 34.43
N PRO A 250 8.93 -40.63 34.39
CA PRO A 250 9.94 -41.43 35.10
C PRO A 250 9.68 -41.53 36.59
N VAL A 251 9.36 -40.41 37.26
CA VAL A 251 9.05 -40.37 38.68
C VAL A 251 7.80 -41.21 39.00
N VAL A 252 6.72 -41.06 38.23
CA VAL A 252 5.50 -41.89 38.42
C VAL A 252 5.81 -43.37 38.22
N ARG A 253 6.59 -43.75 37.19
CA ARG A 253 7.02 -45.12 36.98
C ARG A 253 7.83 -45.68 38.14
N LEU A 254 8.74 -44.85 38.70
CA LEU A 254 9.52 -45.21 39.88
C LEU A 254 8.63 -45.46 41.09
N ILE A 255 7.63 -44.59 41.34
CA ILE A 255 6.66 -44.76 42.44
C ILE A 255 5.83 -46.03 42.27
N MET A 256 5.52 -46.38 40.99
CA MET A 256 4.77 -47.62 40.66
C MET A 256 5.64 -48.89 40.66
N GLY A 257 6.93 -48.80 41.06
CA GLY A 257 7.85 -49.92 41.09
C GLY A 257 8.37 -50.39 39.73
N ASN A 258 8.18 -49.59 38.66
CA ASN A 258 8.67 -49.86 37.31
C ASN A 258 10.00 -49.17 37.03
N ALA A 259 10.74 -49.65 36.02
CA ALA A 259 11.95 -48.98 35.54
C ALA A 259 11.64 -47.54 35.07
N PRO A 260 12.37 -46.50 35.50
CA PRO A 260 12.02 -45.11 35.23
C PRO A 260 12.20 -44.69 33.79
N MET A 261 13.07 -45.35 33.01
CA MET A 261 13.34 -45.09 31.57
C MET A 261 13.69 -43.61 31.30
N TRP A 262 14.57 -43.02 32.06
CA TRP A 262 14.94 -41.61 31.95
C TRP A 262 15.36 -41.21 30.54
N GLY A 263 16.19 -42.03 29.87
CA GLY A 263 16.68 -41.76 28.52
C GLY A 263 15.53 -41.58 27.53
N ASP A 264 14.56 -42.49 27.51
CA ASP A 264 13.41 -42.43 26.58
C ASP A 264 12.56 -41.18 26.79
N TRP A 265 12.29 -40.83 28.07
CA TRP A 265 11.47 -39.66 28.37
C TRP A 265 12.19 -38.35 28.12
N ILE A 266 13.52 -38.29 28.33
CA ILE A 266 14.32 -37.11 27.94
C ILE A 266 14.35 -36.98 26.42
N THR A 267 14.55 -38.07 25.64
CA THR A 267 14.49 -38.06 24.17
C THR A 267 13.13 -37.54 23.67
N ARG A 268 12.02 -38.03 24.27
CA ARG A 268 10.67 -37.53 23.93
C ARG A 268 10.52 -36.04 24.25
N ALA A 269 11.03 -35.57 25.39
CA ALA A 269 11.01 -34.15 25.74
C ALA A 269 11.83 -33.30 24.79
N LEU A 270 13.01 -33.76 24.36
CA LEU A 270 13.84 -33.07 23.35
C LEU A 270 13.14 -33.04 21.98
N THR A 271 12.54 -34.15 21.54
CA THR A 271 11.73 -34.20 20.32
C THR A 271 10.55 -33.24 20.40
N PHE A 272 9.86 -33.17 21.55
CA PHE A 272 8.77 -32.24 21.80
C PHE A 272 9.22 -30.78 21.68
N LEU A 273 10.43 -30.43 22.18
CA LEU A 273 11.02 -29.10 22.02
C LEU A 273 11.27 -28.76 20.55
N VAL A 274 11.81 -29.68 19.76
CA VAL A 274 12.06 -29.46 18.33
C VAL A 274 10.77 -29.20 17.56
N ILE A 275 9.71 -30.00 17.80
CA ILE A 275 8.41 -29.85 17.15
C ILE A 275 7.78 -28.49 17.45
N SER A 276 8.03 -27.94 18.62
CA SER A 276 7.32 -26.75 19.11
C SER A 276 7.78 -25.42 18.51
N CYS A 277 8.87 -25.36 17.69
CA CYS A 277 9.28 -24.11 17.05
C CYS A 277 8.16 -23.52 16.17
N PRO A 278 7.68 -22.29 16.38
CA PRO A 278 6.62 -21.68 15.56
C PRO A 278 7.15 -21.08 14.23
N CYS A 279 8.23 -21.66 13.66
CA CYS A 279 8.98 -21.09 12.52
C CYS A 279 8.10 -20.74 11.33
N ALA A 280 7.17 -21.65 10.96
CA ALA A 280 6.25 -21.44 9.84
C ALA A 280 5.36 -20.19 10.01
N LEU A 281 4.89 -19.91 11.24
CA LEU A 281 4.04 -18.75 11.52
C LEU A 281 4.82 -17.44 11.49
N VAL A 282 5.99 -17.44 12.11
CA VAL A 282 6.85 -16.25 12.22
C VAL A 282 7.26 -15.73 10.84
N ILE A 283 7.36 -16.62 9.85
CA ILE A 283 7.81 -16.28 8.50
C ILE A 283 6.63 -16.01 7.56
N SER A 284 5.66 -16.93 7.51
CA SER A 284 4.62 -16.88 6.47
C SER A 284 3.68 -15.69 6.62
N ILE A 285 3.47 -15.18 7.83
CA ILE A 285 2.52 -14.09 8.06
C ILE A 285 3.07 -12.76 7.60
N PRO A 286 4.27 -12.29 8.01
CA PRO A 286 4.86 -11.08 7.43
C PRO A 286 5.02 -11.20 5.92
N LEU A 287 5.41 -12.36 5.42
CA LEU A 287 5.58 -12.62 3.99
C LEU A 287 4.26 -12.44 3.22
N SER A 288 3.13 -12.90 3.78
CA SER A 288 1.81 -12.72 3.17
C SER A 288 1.41 -11.25 3.11
N PHE A 289 1.65 -10.48 4.18
CA PHE A 289 1.38 -9.05 4.20
C PHE A 289 2.27 -8.29 3.21
N PHE A 290 3.57 -8.60 3.17
CA PHE A 290 4.47 -8.01 2.17
C PHE A 290 4.02 -8.34 0.75
N GLY A 291 3.59 -9.58 0.51
CA GLY A 291 3.01 -9.97 -0.78
C GLY A 291 1.75 -9.18 -1.14
N GLY A 292 0.86 -8.96 -0.17
CA GLY A 292 -0.36 -8.17 -0.36
C GLY A 292 -0.08 -6.68 -0.63
N ILE A 293 0.85 -6.07 0.12
CA ILE A 293 1.28 -4.67 -0.09
C ILE A 293 1.93 -4.53 -1.47
N GLY A 294 2.84 -5.44 -1.85
CA GLY A 294 3.47 -5.43 -3.16
C GLY A 294 2.47 -5.63 -4.30
N GLY A 295 1.50 -6.54 -4.13
CA GLY A 295 0.42 -6.75 -5.11
C GLY A 295 -0.50 -5.53 -5.28
N ALA A 296 -0.78 -4.80 -4.19
CA ALA A 296 -1.52 -3.54 -4.23
C ALA A 296 -0.71 -2.43 -4.91
N SER A 297 0.56 -2.30 -4.56
CA SER A 297 1.48 -1.31 -5.14
C SER A 297 1.62 -1.47 -6.65
N ALA A 298 1.73 -2.71 -7.15
CA ALA A 298 1.76 -3.01 -8.58
C ALA A 298 0.49 -2.58 -9.35
N LYS A 299 -0.58 -2.21 -8.63
CA LYS A 299 -1.84 -1.67 -9.17
C LYS A 299 -2.00 -0.17 -8.90
N GLY A 300 -0.95 0.52 -8.47
CA GLY A 300 -0.99 1.93 -8.13
C GLY A 300 -1.73 2.21 -6.82
N ILE A 301 -1.78 1.25 -5.90
CA ILE A 301 -2.40 1.39 -4.58
C ILE A 301 -1.31 1.26 -3.52
N LEU A 302 -0.88 2.35 -2.92
CA LEU A 302 0.12 2.36 -1.86
C LEU A 302 -0.53 2.20 -0.50
N VAL A 303 -0.12 1.17 0.25
CA VAL A 303 -0.61 0.90 1.61
C VAL A 303 0.55 1.09 2.57
N LYS A 304 0.45 2.03 3.50
CA LYS A 304 1.52 2.43 4.43
C LYS A 304 1.81 1.46 5.58
N GLY A 305 1.20 0.28 5.59
CA GLY A 305 1.46 -0.72 6.61
C GLY A 305 0.53 -1.91 6.57
N SER A 306 0.98 -3.04 7.13
CA SER A 306 0.18 -4.26 7.21
C SER A 306 -1.09 -4.10 8.06
N ASN A 307 -1.06 -3.21 9.08
CA ASN A 307 -2.25 -2.87 9.86
C ASN A 307 -3.34 -2.21 9.03
N TYR A 308 -2.99 -1.39 8.03
CA TYR A 308 -3.97 -0.74 7.16
C TYR A 308 -4.54 -1.71 6.13
N LEU A 309 -3.74 -2.67 5.68
CA LEU A 309 -4.24 -3.77 4.85
C LEU A 309 -5.24 -4.64 5.61
N GLU A 310 -4.97 -4.93 6.90
CA GLU A 310 -5.93 -5.60 7.77
C GLU A 310 -7.18 -4.76 8.00
N ALA A 311 -7.03 -3.45 8.16
CA ALA A 311 -8.14 -2.52 8.39
C ALA A 311 -9.04 -2.38 7.14
N LEU A 312 -8.47 -2.26 5.93
CA LEU A 312 -9.22 -2.26 4.66
C LEU A 312 -10.11 -3.49 4.52
N ALA A 313 -9.60 -4.68 4.88
CA ALA A 313 -10.38 -5.91 4.80
C ALA A 313 -11.61 -5.92 5.73
N LYS A 314 -11.56 -5.16 6.84
CA LYS A 314 -12.62 -5.03 7.85
C LYS A 314 -13.52 -3.81 7.64
N THR A 315 -13.26 -2.99 6.62
CA THR A 315 -14.05 -1.80 6.33
C THR A 315 -15.50 -2.17 6.01
N GLY A 316 -16.42 -1.56 6.73
CA GLY A 316 -17.87 -1.72 6.58
C GLY A 316 -18.58 -0.43 6.22
N CYS A 317 -17.97 0.73 6.47
CA CYS A 317 -18.48 2.05 6.10
C CYS A 317 -17.42 2.80 5.30
N VAL A 318 -17.80 3.36 4.14
CA VAL A 318 -16.92 4.21 3.33
C VAL A 318 -17.56 5.57 3.19
N VAL A 319 -16.85 6.60 3.61
CA VAL A 319 -17.24 8.00 3.56
C VAL A 319 -16.41 8.71 2.51
N PHE A 320 -17.04 9.38 1.60
CA PHE A 320 -16.39 10.10 0.50
C PHE A 320 -16.54 11.60 0.67
N ASP A 321 -15.48 12.34 0.43
CA ASP A 321 -15.67 13.71 -0.02
C ASP A 321 -16.26 13.71 -1.44
N LYS A 322 -16.99 14.76 -1.81
CA LYS A 322 -17.53 14.88 -3.17
C LYS A 322 -16.46 15.39 -4.14
N THR A 323 -15.94 16.58 -3.86
CA THR A 323 -15.11 17.36 -4.79
C THR A 323 -13.70 16.79 -4.89
N GLY A 324 -13.20 16.58 -6.12
CA GLY A 324 -11.88 15.96 -6.32
C GLY A 324 -11.82 14.45 -6.06
N THR A 325 -12.84 13.87 -5.40
CA THR A 325 -12.90 12.44 -5.02
C THR A 325 -13.87 11.65 -5.89
N LEU A 326 -15.17 11.92 -5.81
CA LEU A 326 -16.20 11.34 -6.68
C LEU A 326 -16.42 12.14 -7.96
N THR A 327 -15.96 13.38 -7.95
CA THR A 327 -16.00 14.31 -9.08
C THR A 327 -14.58 14.74 -9.46
N LYS A 328 -14.42 15.34 -10.63
CA LYS A 328 -13.12 15.77 -11.16
C LYS A 328 -12.56 17.03 -10.46
N GLY A 329 -13.39 17.72 -9.64
CA GLY A 329 -13.00 19.00 -9.04
C GLY A 329 -12.87 20.15 -10.02
N VAL A 330 -13.32 19.95 -11.27
CA VAL A 330 -13.29 20.94 -12.35
C VAL A 330 -14.72 21.28 -12.73
N PHE A 331 -15.03 22.56 -12.71
CA PHE A 331 -16.31 23.02 -13.26
C PHE A 331 -16.34 22.81 -14.77
N GLN A 332 -17.46 22.31 -15.28
CA GLN A 332 -17.73 22.26 -16.71
C GLN A 332 -19.11 22.84 -17.00
N VAL A 333 -19.28 23.37 -18.17
CA VAL A 333 -20.59 23.79 -18.67
C VAL A 333 -21.44 22.55 -18.90
N LEU A 334 -22.51 22.43 -18.12
CA LEU A 334 -23.46 21.30 -18.21
C LEU A 334 -24.60 21.60 -19.17
N GLU A 335 -25.05 22.86 -19.19
CA GLU A 335 -26.22 23.30 -19.98
C GLU A 335 -26.11 24.79 -20.24
N THR A 336 -26.58 25.22 -21.38
CA THR A 336 -26.70 26.63 -21.77
C THR A 336 -28.11 26.90 -22.26
N ALA A 337 -28.71 27.98 -21.79
CA ALA A 337 -30.03 28.43 -22.21
C ALA A 337 -29.94 29.88 -22.73
N PRO A 338 -29.61 30.05 -24.00
CA PRO A 338 -29.55 31.37 -24.63
C PRO A 338 -30.94 31.94 -24.86
N GLU A 339 -31.06 33.26 -24.77
CA GLU A 339 -32.27 34.00 -25.11
C GLU A 339 -31.96 34.96 -26.26
N GLY A 340 -32.66 34.79 -27.41
CA GLY A 340 -32.46 35.62 -28.60
C GLY A 340 -31.18 35.42 -29.39
N MET A 341 -30.38 34.41 -29.04
CA MET A 341 -29.11 34.06 -29.71
C MET A 341 -28.87 32.55 -29.65
N ASP A 342 -27.81 32.04 -30.28
CA ASP A 342 -27.38 30.64 -30.14
C ASP A 342 -26.46 30.44 -28.93
N ALA A 343 -26.32 29.17 -28.51
CA ALA A 343 -25.52 28.78 -27.34
C ALA A 343 -24.03 29.16 -27.47
N GLN A 344 -23.47 29.08 -28.66
CA GLN A 344 -22.08 29.37 -28.92
C GLN A 344 -21.80 30.88 -28.80
N THR A 345 -22.72 31.70 -29.25
CA THR A 345 -22.67 33.15 -29.10
C THR A 345 -22.76 33.56 -27.62
N LEU A 346 -23.67 32.95 -26.82
CA LEU A 346 -23.78 33.18 -25.38
C LEU A 346 -22.50 32.85 -24.66
N LEU A 347 -21.92 31.66 -24.94
CA LEU A 347 -20.62 31.24 -24.39
C LEU A 347 -19.48 32.19 -24.81
N GLY A 348 -19.52 32.69 -26.06
CA GLY A 348 -18.55 33.66 -26.55
C GLY A 348 -18.56 34.98 -25.77
N TRP A 349 -19.73 35.55 -25.51
CA TRP A 349 -19.88 36.75 -24.69
C TRP A 349 -19.35 36.54 -23.29
N ALA A 350 -19.70 35.40 -22.63
CA ALA A 350 -19.25 35.07 -21.31
C ALA A 350 -17.72 34.86 -21.24
N ALA A 351 -17.16 34.09 -22.18
CA ALA A 351 -15.74 33.76 -22.21
C ALA A 351 -14.87 34.97 -22.51
N GLN A 352 -15.29 35.86 -23.43
CA GLN A 352 -14.59 37.10 -23.74
C GLN A 352 -14.64 38.09 -22.58
N ALA A 353 -15.79 38.32 -21.96
CA ALA A 353 -15.91 39.19 -20.80
C ALA A 353 -14.98 38.75 -19.65
N GLU A 354 -14.85 37.45 -19.45
CA GLU A 354 -14.01 36.83 -18.43
C GLU A 354 -12.52 36.69 -18.85
N CYS A 355 -12.05 37.39 -19.91
CA CYS A 355 -10.72 37.21 -20.49
C CYS A 355 -9.58 37.34 -19.48
N TYR A 356 -9.66 38.30 -18.57
CA TYR A 356 -8.64 38.57 -17.53
C TYR A 356 -8.78 37.74 -16.27
N SER A 357 -9.93 37.10 -16.04
CA SER A 357 -10.21 36.33 -14.84
C SER A 357 -9.50 34.98 -14.87
N LYS A 358 -8.86 34.64 -13.73
CA LYS A 358 -8.26 33.32 -13.46
C LYS A 358 -9.20 32.40 -12.64
N HIS A 359 -10.42 32.83 -12.40
CA HIS A 359 -11.38 32.06 -11.61
C HIS A 359 -11.71 30.73 -12.31
N PRO A 360 -11.87 29.60 -11.59
CA PRO A 360 -12.21 28.29 -12.20
C PRO A 360 -13.44 28.33 -13.12
N ILE A 361 -14.46 29.10 -12.77
CA ILE A 361 -15.66 29.31 -13.58
C ILE A 361 -15.27 29.95 -14.94
N SER A 362 -14.42 30.97 -14.92
CA SER A 362 -13.97 31.67 -16.13
C SER A 362 -13.18 30.73 -17.07
N GLN A 363 -12.32 29.89 -16.48
CA GLN A 363 -11.59 28.87 -17.20
C GLN A 363 -12.53 27.89 -17.91
N SER A 364 -13.58 27.47 -17.19
CA SER A 364 -14.60 26.54 -17.72
C SER A 364 -15.41 27.14 -18.86
N LEU A 365 -15.75 28.43 -18.76
CA LEU A 365 -16.45 29.16 -19.84
C LEU A 365 -15.58 29.28 -21.10
N LYS A 366 -14.29 29.65 -20.92
CA LYS A 366 -13.31 29.73 -22.01
C LYS A 366 -13.11 28.37 -22.69
N SER A 367 -12.95 27.30 -21.91
CA SER A 367 -12.78 25.94 -22.43
C SER A 367 -14.02 25.45 -23.19
N ALA A 368 -15.21 25.73 -22.68
CA ALA A 368 -16.46 25.31 -23.31
C ALA A 368 -16.74 26.09 -24.62
N TRP A 369 -16.34 27.37 -24.67
CA TRP A 369 -16.45 28.15 -25.91
C TRP A 369 -15.50 27.63 -26.99
N GLY A 370 -14.24 27.26 -26.61
CA GLY A 370 -13.24 26.72 -27.54
C GLY A 370 -12.70 27.73 -28.57
N GLY A 371 -13.15 28.97 -28.52
CA GLY A 371 -12.66 30.05 -29.36
C GLY A 371 -11.39 30.72 -28.78
N GLN A 372 -10.69 31.46 -29.61
CA GLN A 372 -9.52 32.23 -29.17
C GLN A 372 -10.00 33.48 -28.42
N VAL A 373 -9.63 33.57 -27.14
CA VAL A 373 -9.89 34.76 -26.32
C VAL A 373 -8.97 35.89 -26.76
N ASP A 374 -9.57 37.02 -27.15
CA ASP A 374 -8.87 38.21 -27.62
C ASP A 374 -9.07 39.38 -26.62
N THR A 375 -8.02 39.74 -25.93
CA THR A 375 -8.02 40.81 -24.93
C THR A 375 -8.24 42.20 -25.52
N ASP A 376 -7.89 42.40 -26.82
CA ASP A 376 -8.01 43.72 -27.47
C ASP A 376 -9.48 44.05 -27.77
N ARG A 377 -10.36 43.07 -27.75
CA ARG A 377 -11.83 43.24 -27.94
C ARG A 377 -12.55 43.65 -26.65
N VAL A 378 -11.83 43.67 -25.50
CA VAL A 378 -12.43 43.83 -24.18
C VAL A 378 -11.91 45.08 -23.49
N THR A 379 -12.81 45.96 -23.09
CA THR A 379 -12.48 47.22 -22.37
C THR A 379 -13.40 47.38 -21.15
N ASP A 380 -13.03 48.31 -20.27
CA ASP A 380 -13.82 48.73 -19.09
C ASP A 380 -14.26 47.56 -18.18
N VAL A 381 -13.36 46.59 -17.98
CA VAL A 381 -13.68 45.42 -17.13
C VAL A 381 -13.62 45.81 -15.65
N GLU A 382 -14.75 45.65 -14.95
CA GLU A 382 -14.88 45.84 -13.53
C GLU A 382 -15.34 44.56 -12.87
N GLU A 383 -14.51 44.01 -11.96
CA GLU A 383 -14.87 42.86 -11.15
C GLU A 383 -15.62 43.29 -9.89
N LEU A 384 -16.85 42.82 -9.74
CA LEU A 384 -17.72 43.11 -8.59
C LEU A 384 -17.67 41.89 -7.63
N GLY A 385 -16.87 41.98 -6.60
CA GLY A 385 -16.65 40.91 -5.63
C GLY A 385 -17.95 40.30 -5.10
N GLY A 386 -18.14 38.99 -5.30
CA GLY A 386 -19.34 38.27 -4.88
C GLY A 386 -20.56 38.43 -5.78
N PHE A 387 -20.45 39.15 -6.90
CA PHE A 387 -21.53 39.35 -7.89
C PHE A 387 -21.18 38.78 -9.26
N GLY A 388 -19.99 39.05 -9.75
CA GLY A 388 -19.52 38.75 -11.09
C GLY A 388 -18.72 39.90 -11.68
N LEU A 389 -18.75 40.08 -12.98
CA LEU A 389 -18.06 41.17 -13.66
C LEU A 389 -18.97 41.89 -14.67
N THR A 390 -18.58 43.11 -14.98
CA THR A 390 -19.12 43.91 -16.07
C THR A 390 -17.97 44.40 -16.95
N GLY A 391 -18.19 44.60 -18.23
CA GLY A 391 -17.21 45.12 -19.16
C GLY A 391 -17.83 45.43 -20.52
N ARG A 392 -16.97 45.84 -21.46
CA ARG A 392 -17.37 46.02 -22.86
C ARG A 392 -16.65 45.01 -23.74
N VAL A 393 -17.40 44.28 -24.54
CA VAL A 393 -16.87 43.37 -25.55
C VAL A 393 -17.34 43.84 -26.92
N ASP A 394 -16.44 44.15 -27.83
CA ASP A 394 -16.74 44.73 -29.14
C ASP A 394 -17.63 45.99 -29.06
N GLY A 395 -17.49 46.79 -28.00
CA GLY A 395 -18.30 47.97 -27.75
C GLY A 395 -19.65 47.74 -27.06
N HIS A 396 -20.12 46.50 -26.94
CA HIS A 396 -21.33 46.13 -26.23
C HIS A 396 -21.11 46.01 -24.74
N ALA A 397 -22.00 46.50 -23.91
CA ALA A 397 -21.97 46.36 -22.47
C ALA A 397 -22.36 44.91 -22.09
N VAL A 398 -21.41 44.13 -21.50
CA VAL A 398 -21.63 42.75 -21.12
C VAL A 398 -21.52 42.61 -19.60
N ALA A 399 -22.48 41.94 -18.97
CA ALA A 399 -22.46 41.59 -17.57
C ALA A 399 -22.54 40.07 -17.44
N VAL A 400 -21.60 39.49 -16.67
CA VAL A 400 -21.49 38.05 -16.42
C VAL A 400 -21.42 37.82 -14.92
N GLY A 401 -22.34 37.08 -14.35
CA GLY A 401 -22.32 36.87 -12.90
C GLY A 401 -23.54 36.11 -12.34
N ASN A 402 -23.71 36.20 -11.04
CA ASN A 402 -24.79 35.51 -10.36
C ASN A 402 -26.12 36.31 -10.43
N ARG A 403 -27.19 35.73 -9.88
CA ARG A 403 -28.51 36.35 -9.82
C ARG A 403 -28.51 37.76 -9.21
N ARG A 404 -27.69 37.99 -8.15
CA ARG A 404 -27.61 39.29 -7.50
C ARG A 404 -27.04 40.38 -8.41
N LEU A 405 -26.15 40.03 -9.34
CA LEU A 405 -25.67 40.97 -10.35
C LEU A 405 -26.82 41.39 -11.28
N MET A 406 -27.61 40.42 -11.76
CA MET A 406 -28.77 40.71 -12.63
C MET A 406 -29.80 41.58 -11.93
N GLU A 407 -30.14 41.27 -10.70
CA GLU A 407 -31.05 42.08 -9.88
C GLU A 407 -30.53 43.50 -9.67
N LYS A 408 -29.22 43.69 -9.43
CA LYS A 408 -28.58 45.01 -9.31
C LYS A 408 -28.69 45.84 -10.59
N LEU A 409 -28.68 45.16 -11.74
CA LEU A 409 -28.86 45.78 -13.05
C LEU A 409 -30.31 45.95 -13.46
N GLY A 410 -31.26 45.55 -12.60
CA GLY A 410 -32.70 45.63 -12.90
C GLY A 410 -33.21 44.56 -13.83
N ILE A 411 -32.46 43.52 -14.06
CA ILE A 411 -32.73 42.39 -14.97
C ILE A 411 -33.30 41.23 -14.16
N GLN A 412 -34.45 40.68 -14.59
CA GLN A 412 -34.99 39.45 -13.99
C GLN A 412 -34.49 38.21 -14.72
N PRO A 413 -33.61 37.39 -14.13
CA PRO A 413 -33.14 36.22 -14.79
C PRO A 413 -34.12 35.04 -14.66
N ILE A 414 -34.10 34.14 -15.66
CA ILE A 414 -34.85 32.88 -15.65
C ILE A 414 -34.03 31.85 -14.89
N GLU A 415 -34.62 31.19 -13.90
CA GLU A 415 -33.91 30.15 -13.14
C GLU A 415 -33.91 28.79 -13.84
N PRO A 416 -32.75 28.08 -13.88
CA PRO A 416 -32.73 26.71 -14.37
C PRO A 416 -33.47 25.76 -13.43
N GLN A 417 -34.05 24.71 -13.96
CA GLN A 417 -34.70 23.66 -13.16
C GLN A 417 -33.70 22.71 -12.52
N ARG A 418 -32.46 22.76 -12.97
CA ARG A 418 -31.39 21.87 -12.58
C ARG A 418 -30.48 22.54 -11.55
N ALA A 419 -30.02 21.78 -10.55
CA ALA A 419 -29.11 22.29 -9.54
C ALA A 419 -27.68 22.41 -10.09
N GLY A 420 -27.01 23.54 -9.81
CA GLY A 420 -25.64 23.82 -10.19
C GLY A 420 -25.25 25.28 -9.93
N THR A 421 -24.06 25.66 -10.32
CA THR A 421 -23.63 27.06 -10.30
C THR A 421 -24.11 27.74 -11.57
N VAL A 422 -24.99 28.72 -11.43
CA VAL A 422 -25.57 29.43 -12.56
C VAL A 422 -24.81 30.72 -12.80
N VAL A 423 -24.34 30.90 -14.02
CA VAL A 423 -23.81 32.16 -14.52
C VAL A 423 -24.81 32.76 -15.48
N TYR A 424 -25.30 33.93 -15.15
CA TYR A 424 -26.20 34.70 -15.98
C TYR A 424 -25.41 35.68 -16.83
N VAL A 425 -25.87 35.89 -18.05
CA VAL A 425 -25.26 36.81 -19.02
C VAL A 425 -26.30 37.84 -19.44
N ALA A 426 -25.91 39.09 -19.47
CA ALA A 426 -26.69 40.18 -20.06
C ALA A 426 -25.82 40.98 -21.04
N VAL A 427 -26.41 41.42 -22.14
CA VAL A 427 -25.75 42.22 -23.17
C VAL A 427 -26.57 43.48 -23.40
N ASP A 428 -25.96 44.65 -23.36
CA ASP A 428 -26.60 45.96 -23.52
C ASP A 428 -27.81 46.16 -22.60
N GLY A 429 -27.74 45.62 -21.38
CA GLY A 429 -28.82 45.74 -20.37
C GLY A 429 -30.00 44.79 -20.61
N VAL A 430 -29.92 43.90 -21.61
CA VAL A 430 -30.94 42.90 -21.92
C VAL A 430 -30.46 41.53 -21.47
N TYR A 431 -31.35 40.74 -20.86
CA TYR A 431 -31.04 39.36 -20.48
C TYR A 431 -30.74 38.51 -21.74
N ALA A 432 -29.55 37.88 -21.75
CA ALA A 432 -29.09 37.08 -22.89
C ALA A 432 -29.14 35.57 -22.63
N GLY A 433 -29.29 35.15 -21.36
CA GLY A 433 -29.39 33.74 -21.02
C GLY A 433 -28.64 33.34 -19.76
N TRP A 434 -28.61 32.05 -19.48
CA TRP A 434 -27.84 31.48 -18.42
C TRP A 434 -26.97 30.31 -18.88
N ILE A 435 -25.88 30.09 -18.14
CA ILE A 435 -24.94 28.98 -18.31
C ILE A 435 -24.87 28.25 -16.98
N LEU A 436 -25.22 26.96 -16.99
CA LEU A 436 -25.15 26.09 -15.83
C LEU A 436 -23.80 25.38 -15.79
N LEU A 437 -23.08 25.60 -14.74
CA LEU A 437 -21.83 24.90 -14.45
C LEU A 437 -22.01 23.92 -13.31
N GLY A 438 -21.32 22.82 -13.40
CA GLY A 438 -21.26 21.82 -12.35
C GLY A 438 -19.96 21.07 -12.36
N ASP A 439 -19.70 20.43 -11.23
CA ASP A 439 -18.56 19.53 -11.08
C ASP A 439 -18.91 18.18 -11.74
N VAL A 440 -17.99 17.66 -12.54
CA VAL A 440 -18.25 16.46 -13.34
C VAL A 440 -17.93 15.22 -12.54
N VAL A 441 -18.88 14.30 -12.46
CA VAL A 441 -18.69 12.98 -11.85
C VAL A 441 -17.62 12.20 -12.62
N LYS A 442 -16.70 11.56 -11.89
CA LYS A 442 -15.68 10.68 -12.49
C LYS A 442 -16.35 9.48 -13.16
N GLU A 443 -15.77 9.02 -14.26
CA GLU A 443 -16.31 7.95 -15.08
C GLU A 443 -16.58 6.66 -14.31
N HIS A 444 -15.68 6.27 -13.43
CA HIS A 444 -15.77 5.04 -12.65
C HIS A 444 -16.40 5.22 -11.26
N ALA A 445 -16.86 6.40 -10.86
CA ALA A 445 -17.39 6.66 -9.52
C ALA A 445 -18.61 5.77 -9.18
N ALA A 446 -19.57 5.63 -10.10
CA ALA A 446 -20.72 4.74 -9.89
C ALA A 446 -20.32 3.26 -9.83
N GLN A 447 -19.30 2.85 -10.62
CA GLN A 447 -18.74 1.50 -10.56
C GLN A 447 -18.04 1.25 -9.23
N ALA A 448 -17.32 2.24 -8.70
CA ALA A 448 -16.67 2.19 -7.39
C ALA A 448 -17.69 1.89 -6.28
N ILE A 449 -18.79 2.65 -6.22
CA ILE A 449 -19.84 2.44 -5.21
C ILE A 449 -20.45 1.02 -5.31
N ARG A 450 -20.78 0.56 -6.53
CA ARG A 450 -21.27 -0.81 -6.73
C ARG A 450 -20.23 -1.86 -6.33
N GLY A 451 -18.96 -1.65 -6.70
CA GLY A 451 -17.86 -2.53 -6.35
C GLY A 451 -17.65 -2.65 -4.84
N LEU A 452 -17.72 -1.54 -4.10
CA LEU A 452 -17.64 -1.55 -2.64
C LEU A 452 -18.78 -2.33 -1.99
N LYS A 453 -20.00 -2.17 -2.46
CA LYS A 453 -21.16 -2.95 -1.98
C LYS A 453 -20.99 -4.45 -2.27
N ALA A 454 -20.46 -4.81 -3.44
CA ALA A 454 -20.13 -6.20 -3.76
C ALA A 454 -19.04 -6.78 -2.84
N GLU A 455 -18.08 -5.95 -2.41
CA GLU A 455 -17.08 -6.31 -1.40
C GLU A 455 -17.63 -6.22 0.04
N GLY A 456 -18.94 -6.10 0.25
CA GLY A 456 -19.60 -6.16 1.57
C GLY A 456 -19.42 -4.90 2.41
N VAL A 457 -19.27 -3.73 1.79
CA VAL A 457 -19.45 -2.44 2.46
C VAL A 457 -20.94 -2.27 2.76
N GLU A 458 -21.27 -2.03 4.02
CA GLU A 458 -22.65 -1.98 4.52
C GLU A 458 -23.26 -0.59 4.29
N LYS A 459 -22.43 0.47 4.31
CA LYS A 459 -22.87 1.85 4.16
C LYS A 459 -21.85 2.68 3.39
N THR A 460 -22.34 3.43 2.40
CA THR A 460 -21.60 4.47 1.68
C THR A 460 -22.19 5.83 1.99
N VAL A 461 -21.35 6.81 2.31
CA VAL A 461 -21.77 8.17 2.72
C VAL A 461 -21.02 9.19 1.90
N MET A 462 -21.68 10.25 1.46
CA MET A 462 -21.03 11.38 0.79
C MET A 462 -21.12 12.63 1.66
N LEU A 463 -19.99 13.30 1.88
CA LEU A 463 -19.90 14.59 2.57
C LEU A 463 -19.57 15.68 1.54
N THR A 464 -20.22 16.84 1.63
CA THR A 464 -19.97 17.97 0.73
C THR A 464 -20.35 19.31 1.35
N GLY A 465 -19.67 20.38 0.95
CA GLY A 465 -20.05 21.76 1.24
C GLY A 465 -21.17 22.29 0.35
N ASP A 466 -21.56 21.58 -0.71
CA ASP A 466 -22.54 22.02 -1.70
C ASP A 466 -23.95 22.11 -1.13
N ALA A 467 -24.80 22.81 -1.87
CA ALA A 467 -26.23 22.90 -1.57
C ALA A 467 -26.92 21.52 -1.65
N ASN A 468 -27.91 21.30 -0.79
CA ASN A 468 -28.58 20.02 -0.59
C ASN A 468 -29.14 19.41 -1.91
N ALA A 469 -29.71 20.22 -2.79
CA ALA A 469 -30.27 19.74 -4.06
C ALA A 469 -29.19 19.14 -4.98
N ALA A 470 -28.07 19.83 -5.14
CA ALA A 470 -26.94 19.35 -5.97
C ALA A 470 -26.30 18.09 -5.37
N ALA A 471 -26.12 18.07 -4.05
CA ALA A 471 -25.56 16.92 -3.33
C ALA A 471 -26.44 15.66 -3.50
N ARG A 472 -27.74 15.78 -3.31
CA ARG A 472 -28.71 14.68 -3.49
C ARG A 472 -28.76 14.15 -4.92
N GLN A 473 -28.67 15.03 -5.91
CA GLN A 473 -28.65 14.64 -7.32
C GLN A 473 -27.44 13.75 -7.62
N VAL A 474 -26.24 14.16 -7.20
CA VAL A 474 -25.00 13.38 -7.39
C VAL A 474 -25.06 12.06 -6.61
N ALA A 475 -25.51 12.07 -5.35
CA ALA A 475 -25.63 10.86 -4.53
C ALA A 475 -26.59 9.84 -5.15
N SER A 476 -27.73 10.28 -5.67
CA SER A 476 -28.70 9.42 -6.38
C SER A 476 -28.11 8.84 -7.67
N GLN A 477 -27.39 9.64 -8.45
CA GLN A 477 -26.73 9.21 -9.69
C GLN A 477 -25.69 8.13 -9.42
N LEU A 478 -24.96 8.24 -8.31
CA LEU A 478 -23.88 7.31 -7.92
C LEU A 478 -24.40 6.08 -7.15
N GLY A 479 -25.58 6.14 -6.57
CA GLY A 479 -26.14 5.10 -5.72
C GLY A 479 -25.51 5.07 -4.31
N VAL A 480 -25.10 6.23 -3.79
CA VAL A 480 -24.61 6.41 -2.41
C VAL A 480 -25.80 6.32 -1.44
N ASP A 481 -25.61 5.68 -0.27
CA ASP A 481 -26.70 5.38 0.65
C ASP A 481 -27.14 6.59 1.50
N ASP A 482 -26.19 7.49 1.83
CA ASP A 482 -26.46 8.65 2.69
C ASP A 482 -25.64 9.87 2.23
N VAL A 483 -26.17 11.09 2.42
CA VAL A 483 -25.51 12.32 2.01
C VAL A 483 -25.70 13.43 3.04
N HIS A 484 -24.60 14.07 3.41
CA HIS A 484 -24.58 15.27 4.24
C HIS A 484 -24.00 16.43 3.45
N SER A 485 -24.80 17.48 3.30
CA SER A 485 -24.52 18.67 2.50
C SER A 485 -24.32 19.91 3.36
N GLN A 486 -23.85 21.00 2.76
CA GLN A 486 -23.63 22.30 3.39
C GLN A 486 -22.66 22.24 4.58
N LEU A 487 -21.67 21.34 4.52
CA LEU A 487 -20.70 21.13 5.59
C LEU A 487 -19.50 22.06 5.44
N LEU A 488 -19.12 22.68 6.53
CA LEU A 488 -17.80 23.29 6.68
C LEU A 488 -16.74 22.21 7.00
N PRO A 489 -15.44 22.46 6.81
CA PRO A 489 -14.40 21.48 7.11
C PRO A 489 -14.49 20.87 8.53
N ALA A 490 -14.78 21.70 9.55
CA ALA A 490 -14.97 21.21 10.92
C ALA A 490 -16.23 20.35 11.08
N ASP A 491 -17.26 20.56 10.26
CA ASP A 491 -18.48 19.74 10.26
C ASP A 491 -18.23 18.37 9.66
N LYS A 492 -17.39 18.27 8.63
CA LYS A 492 -16.97 16.97 8.07
C LYS A 492 -16.33 16.10 9.14
N VAL A 493 -15.41 16.65 9.94
CA VAL A 493 -14.77 15.93 11.05
C VAL A 493 -15.82 15.44 12.05
N ARG A 494 -16.76 16.32 12.48
CA ARG A 494 -17.84 15.94 13.40
C ARG A 494 -18.73 14.83 12.86
N GLN A 495 -19.04 14.86 11.57
CA GLN A 495 -19.84 13.79 10.93
C GLN A 495 -19.10 12.46 10.90
N VAL A 496 -17.81 12.46 10.57
CA VAL A 496 -16.99 11.24 10.63
C VAL A 496 -16.92 10.70 12.05
N GLU A 497 -16.72 11.55 13.07
CA GLU A 497 -16.75 11.14 14.48
C GLU A 497 -18.09 10.54 14.92
N ARG A 498 -19.21 11.07 14.41
CA ARG A 498 -20.53 10.50 14.64
C ARG A 498 -20.66 9.12 14.02
N LEU A 499 -20.28 8.97 12.73
CA LEU A 499 -20.32 7.69 12.01
C LEU A 499 -19.39 6.65 12.64
N LEU A 500 -18.23 7.06 13.20
CA LEU A 500 -17.34 6.19 13.97
C LEU A 500 -18.01 5.63 15.23
N LYS A 501 -18.89 6.38 15.88
CA LYS A 501 -19.66 5.91 17.06
C LYS A 501 -20.84 5.00 16.67
N GLU A 502 -21.45 5.25 15.51
CA GLU A 502 -22.62 4.52 15.01
C GLU A 502 -22.26 3.20 14.31
N ARG A 503 -20.98 2.99 13.98
CA ARG A 503 -20.51 1.81 13.25
C ARG A 503 -20.75 0.52 14.05
N ARG A 504 -21.01 -0.57 13.33
CA ARG A 504 -21.14 -1.90 13.92
C ARG A 504 -19.79 -2.35 14.54
N GLU A 505 -19.87 -3.04 15.67
CA GLU A 505 -18.70 -3.58 16.34
C GLU A 505 -17.91 -4.54 15.40
N GLY A 506 -16.58 -4.35 15.36
CA GLY A 506 -15.70 -5.13 14.48
C GLY A 506 -15.62 -4.63 13.03
N ARG A 507 -16.43 -3.64 12.62
CA ARG A 507 -16.35 -2.97 11.33
C ARG A 507 -15.63 -1.63 11.46
N LEU A 508 -14.89 -1.25 10.42
CA LEU A 508 -14.11 -0.02 10.39
C LEU A 508 -14.67 0.96 9.37
N LEU A 509 -14.36 2.24 9.56
CA LEU A 509 -14.74 3.33 8.69
C LEU A 509 -13.53 3.83 7.91
N ALA A 510 -13.64 3.85 6.58
CA ALA A 510 -12.68 4.49 5.70
C ALA A 510 -13.22 5.86 5.27
N PHE A 511 -12.37 6.87 5.27
CA PHE A 511 -12.65 8.17 4.64
C PHE A 511 -11.80 8.32 3.39
N VAL A 512 -12.43 8.78 2.31
CA VAL A 512 -11.80 8.98 1.00
C VAL A 512 -11.88 10.46 0.63
N GLY A 513 -10.74 11.09 0.37
CA GLY A 513 -10.64 12.50 0.03
C GLY A 513 -9.46 12.80 -0.89
N ASP A 514 -9.36 14.05 -1.37
CA ASP A 514 -8.24 14.53 -2.19
C ASP A 514 -7.00 14.90 -1.35
N GLY A 515 -7.16 14.99 -0.05
CA GLY A 515 -6.13 15.18 0.96
C GLY A 515 -5.67 16.61 1.22
N ILE A 516 -5.91 17.58 0.33
CA ILE A 516 -5.46 18.96 0.54
C ILE A 516 -6.30 19.62 1.63
N ASN A 517 -7.61 19.55 1.50
CA ASN A 517 -8.56 20.16 2.44
C ASN A 517 -9.04 19.19 3.53
N ASP A 518 -8.91 17.90 3.29
CA ASP A 518 -9.48 16.82 4.10
C ASP A 518 -8.46 16.13 5.01
N ALA A 519 -7.21 16.59 5.07
CA ALA A 519 -6.18 16.00 5.93
C ALA A 519 -6.62 15.76 7.40
N PRO A 520 -7.34 16.68 8.06
CA PRO A 520 -7.85 16.44 9.41
C PRO A 520 -8.89 15.32 9.48
N VAL A 521 -9.69 15.15 8.41
CA VAL A 521 -10.73 14.11 8.32
C VAL A 521 -10.09 12.74 8.02
N LEU A 522 -9.11 12.70 7.09
CA LEU A 522 -8.30 11.52 6.78
C LEU A 522 -7.64 10.95 8.04
N ALA A 523 -6.98 11.82 8.81
CA ALA A 523 -6.31 11.42 10.06
C ALA A 523 -7.28 10.97 11.17
N ARG A 524 -8.56 11.37 11.12
CA ARG A 524 -9.55 11.05 12.13
C ARG A 524 -10.28 9.74 11.88
N ALA A 525 -10.40 9.30 10.64
CA ALA A 525 -11.00 8.02 10.26
C ALA A 525 -10.19 6.82 10.80
N ASP A 526 -10.77 5.62 10.79
CA ASP A 526 -10.01 4.39 11.06
C ASP A 526 -8.99 4.13 9.95
N ILE A 527 -9.31 4.55 8.72
CA ILE A 527 -8.43 4.49 7.55
C ILE A 527 -8.68 5.73 6.70
N GLY A 528 -7.62 6.50 6.46
CA GLY A 528 -7.61 7.59 5.50
C GLY A 528 -7.14 7.10 4.13
N ILE A 529 -7.92 7.35 3.08
CA ILE A 529 -7.59 7.01 1.68
C ILE A 529 -7.48 8.31 0.88
N ALA A 530 -6.31 8.61 0.35
CA ALA A 530 -6.09 9.77 -0.52
C ALA A 530 -6.23 9.37 -2.00
N MET A 531 -6.91 10.24 -2.77
CA MET A 531 -7.12 10.09 -4.21
C MET A 531 -6.14 10.98 -4.98
N GLY A 532 -5.65 10.49 -6.15
CA GLY A 532 -4.92 11.30 -7.11
C GLY A 532 -3.65 11.98 -6.56
N ALA A 533 -2.98 11.36 -5.61
CA ALA A 533 -1.96 11.98 -4.76
C ALA A 533 -0.64 12.34 -5.48
N LEU A 534 -0.54 12.18 -6.79
CA LEU A 534 0.68 12.49 -7.57
C LEU A 534 1.09 13.97 -7.52
N GLY A 535 0.27 14.86 -6.94
CA GLY A 535 0.56 16.29 -6.81
C GLY A 535 0.48 16.87 -5.40
N SER A 536 0.03 16.11 -4.37
CA SER A 536 -0.19 16.63 -3.02
C SER A 536 0.60 15.87 -1.96
N ASP A 537 1.74 16.43 -1.56
CA ASP A 537 2.56 15.89 -0.47
C ASP A 537 1.79 15.80 0.85
N ALA A 538 0.95 16.78 1.15
CA ALA A 538 0.11 16.79 2.35
C ALA A 538 -0.91 15.63 2.36
N ALA A 539 -1.48 15.27 1.20
CA ALA A 539 -2.37 14.13 1.07
C ALA A 539 -1.64 12.80 1.31
N ILE A 540 -0.47 12.67 0.69
CA ILE A 540 0.38 11.49 0.89
C ILE A 540 0.72 11.33 2.36
N GLU A 541 1.09 12.38 3.06
CA GLU A 541 1.48 12.32 4.47
C GLU A 541 0.31 11.96 5.40
N ALA A 542 -0.86 12.55 5.19
CA ALA A 542 -2.03 12.39 6.05
C ALA A 542 -2.76 11.06 5.88
N ALA A 543 -2.72 10.44 4.69
CA ALA A 543 -3.46 9.21 4.39
C ALA A 543 -2.70 7.96 4.81
N ASP A 544 -3.43 6.87 5.05
CA ASP A 544 -2.92 5.53 5.34
C ASP A 544 -2.82 4.67 4.08
N VAL A 545 -3.64 4.99 3.10
CA VAL A 545 -3.68 4.38 1.76
C VAL A 545 -3.72 5.49 0.73
N VAL A 546 -2.92 5.36 -0.33
CA VAL A 546 -2.84 6.36 -1.39
C VAL A 546 -3.12 5.68 -2.73
N LEU A 547 -4.09 6.20 -3.46
CA LEU A 547 -4.35 5.82 -4.84
C LEU A 547 -3.53 6.75 -5.74
N MET A 548 -2.63 6.16 -6.52
CA MET A 548 -1.67 6.92 -7.34
C MET A 548 -2.33 7.59 -8.55
N ASP A 549 -3.40 6.98 -9.04
CA ASP A 549 -4.28 7.56 -10.04
C ASP A 549 -5.57 8.09 -9.39
N ASP A 550 -6.38 8.70 -10.23
CA ASP A 550 -7.60 9.36 -9.79
C ASP A 550 -8.86 8.45 -9.95
N ASP A 551 -8.66 7.11 -9.95
CA ASP A 551 -9.74 6.13 -10.15
C ASP A 551 -10.30 5.60 -8.82
N PRO A 552 -11.53 5.99 -8.42
CA PRO A 552 -12.16 5.50 -7.19
C PRO A 552 -12.50 3.99 -7.22
N ALA A 553 -12.56 3.34 -8.39
CA ALA A 553 -12.80 1.90 -8.48
C ALA A 553 -11.69 1.07 -7.83
N LYS A 554 -10.49 1.63 -7.71
CA LYS A 554 -9.34 0.97 -7.05
C LYS A 554 -9.53 0.76 -5.54
N ILE A 555 -10.45 1.47 -4.90
CA ILE A 555 -10.77 1.23 -3.48
C ILE A 555 -11.36 -0.17 -3.28
N ALA A 556 -12.28 -0.58 -4.14
CA ALA A 556 -12.84 -1.93 -4.11
C ALA A 556 -11.77 -3.00 -4.39
N LEU A 557 -10.85 -2.73 -5.32
CA LEU A 557 -9.70 -3.60 -5.60
C LEU A 557 -8.77 -3.71 -4.38
N ALA A 558 -8.47 -2.59 -3.70
CA ALA A 558 -7.68 -2.58 -2.47
C ALA A 558 -8.30 -3.46 -1.38
N MET A 559 -9.61 -3.37 -1.19
CA MET A 559 -10.34 -4.21 -0.22
C MET A 559 -10.28 -5.70 -0.60
N ARG A 560 -10.41 -6.04 -1.88
CA ARG A 560 -10.31 -7.42 -2.37
C ARG A 560 -8.92 -8.00 -2.13
N ILE A 561 -7.86 -7.27 -2.50
CA ILE A 561 -6.47 -7.67 -2.24
C ILE A 561 -6.26 -7.88 -0.73
N SER A 562 -6.75 -6.96 0.09
CA SER A 562 -6.63 -7.02 1.55
C SER A 562 -7.31 -8.26 2.13
N ARG A 563 -8.53 -8.58 1.71
CA ARG A 563 -9.27 -9.78 2.16
C ARG A 563 -8.60 -11.07 1.72
N ARG A 564 -8.10 -11.13 0.48
CA ARG A 564 -7.36 -12.29 -0.02
C ARG A 564 -6.08 -12.50 0.78
N THR A 565 -5.35 -11.43 1.07
CA THR A 565 -4.13 -11.48 1.89
C THR A 565 -4.43 -12.01 3.30
N LEU A 566 -5.47 -11.49 3.96
CA LEU A 566 -5.87 -11.98 5.28
C LEU A 566 -6.32 -13.44 5.26
N ARG A 567 -7.04 -13.87 4.22
CA ARG A 567 -7.42 -15.28 4.07
C ARG A 567 -6.19 -16.18 4.03
N ILE A 568 -5.18 -15.82 3.24
CA ILE A 568 -3.91 -16.56 3.16
C ILE A 568 -3.20 -16.58 4.52
N VAL A 569 -3.19 -15.47 5.25
CA VAL A 569 -2.65 -15.39 6.62
C VAL A 569 -3.36 -16.38 7.54
N TYR A 570 -4.70 -16.39 7.57
CA TYR A 570 -5.46 -17.31 8.40
C TYR A 570 -5.32 -18.77 7.97
N GLU A 571 -5.27 -19.06 6.68
CA GLU A 571 -4.98 -20.40 6.15
C GLU A 571 -3.64 -20.91 6.71
N ASN A 572 -2.60 -20.09 6.65
CA ASN A 572 -1.27 -20.44 7.18
C ASN A 572 -1.28 -20.63 8.71
N ILE A 573 -1.99 -19.80 9.45
CA ILE A 573 -2.13 -19.93 10.91
C ILE A 573 -2.81 -21.26 11.27
N VAL A 574 -3.97 -21.53 10.70
CA VAL A 574 -4.74 -22.74 11.02
C VAL A 574 -3.98 -23.99 10.62
N PHE A 575 -3.41 -24.01 9.41
CA PHE A 575 -2.64 -25.15 8.91
C PHE A 575 -1.42 -25.44 9.80
N ALA A 576 -0.61 -24.42 10.09
CA ALA A 576 0.59 -24.60 10.90
C ALA A 576 0.26 -25.05 12.32
N LEU A 577 -0.75 -24.47 12.97
CA LEU A 577 -1.16 -24.85 14.33
C LEU A 577 -1.76 -26.27 14.37
N ALA A 578 -2.56 -26.64 13.38
CA ALA A 578 -3.17 -27.97 13.32
C ALA A 578 -2.11 -29.08 13.18
N VAL A 579 -1.18 -28.93 12.21
CA VAL A 579 -0.10 -29.90 12.04
C VAL A 579 0.78 -29.97 13.27
N LYS A 580 1.13 -28.82 13.88
CA LYS A 580 1.91 -28.81 15.11
C LYS A 580 1.23 -29.51 16.28
N ALA A 581 -0.07 -29.28 16.49
CA ALA A 581 -0.81 -29.96 17.54
C ALA A 581 -0.75 -31.49 17.39
N VAL A 582 -0.93 -31.98 16.16
CA VAL A 582 -0.81 -33.43 15.88
C VAL A 582 0.61 -33.92 16.16
N CYS A 583 1.64 -33.22 15.65
CA CYS A 583 3.05 -33.63 15.84
C CYS A 583 3.46 -33.60 17.31
N LEU A 584 3.00 -32.61 18.11
CA LEU A 584 3.28 -32.53 19.54
C LEU A 584 2.67 -33.73 20.31
N VAL A 585 1.44 -34.11 19.98
CA VAL A 585 0.80 -35.30 20.58
C VAL A 585 1.59 -36.55 20.21
N LEU A 586 1.92 -36.75 18.92
CA LEU A 586 2.70 -37.90 18.45
C LEU A 586 4.11 -37.96 19.10
N GLY A 587 4.74 -36.81 19.30
CA GLY A 587 6.01 -36.70 20.00
C GLY A 587 5.91 -37.07 21.49
N ALA A 588 4.88 -36.58 22.17
CA ALA A 588 4.67 -36.86 23.59
C ALA A 588 4.41 -38.35 23.88
N ILE A 589 3.66 -39.03 23.01
CA ILE A 589 3.40 -40.50 23.15
C ILE A 589 4.58 -41.33 22.61
N GLY A 590 5.61 -40.71 21.99
CA GLY A 590 6.81 -41.39 21.53
C GLY A 590 6.68 -42.11 20.18
N ILE A 591 5.66 -41.79 19.38
CA ILE A 591 5.50 -42.27 17.99
C ILE A 591 6.37 -41.47 17.03
N ALA A 592 6.44 -40.14 17.22
CA ALA A 592 7.27 -39.28 16.42
C ALA A 592 8.72 -39.31 16.92
N ASN A 593 9.64 -39.62 16.02
CA ASN A 593 11.08 -39.44 16.25
C ASN A 593 11.51 -38.03 15.81
N MET A 594 12.74 -37.67 16.10
CA MET A 594 13.29 -36.33 15.82
C MET A 594 13.38 -36.01 14.32
N TRP A 595 13.57 -37.02 13.46
CA TRP A 595 13.56 -36.88 12.00
C TRP A 595 12.19 -36.46 11.46
N LEU A 596 11.15 -37.15 11.94
CA LEU A 596 9.76 -36.82 11.57
C LEU A 596 9.36 -35.44 12.09
N ALA A 597 9.82 -35.10 13.28
CA ALA A 597 9.62 -33.79 13.90
C ALA A 597 10.13 -32.65 13.00
N ILE A 598 11.39 -32.74 12.56
CA ILE A 598 12.01 -31.70 11.72
C ILE A 598 11.43 -31.70 10.31
N GLY A 599 11.24 -32.90 9.74
CA GLY A 599 10.63 -33.02 8.40
C GLY A 599 9.25 -32.40 8.35
N ALA A 600 8.44 -32.56 9.40
CA ALA A 600 7.15 -31.92 9.52
C ALA A 600 7.28 -30.38 9.68
N ASP A 601 8.19 -29.88 10.54
CA ASP A 601 8.35 -28.45 10.76
C ASP A 601 8.85 -27.72 9.51
N VAL A 602 9.88 -28.23 8.84
CA VAL A 602 10.41 -27.68 7.59
C VAL A 602 9.37 -27.80 6.47
N GLY A 603 8.66 -28.94 6.37
CA GLY A 603 7.61 -29.15 5.38
C GLY A 603 6.45 -28.14 5.53
N VAL A 604 5.97 -27.94 6.74
CA VAL A 604 4.91 -26.94 7.04
C VAL A 604 5.40 -25.54 6.71
N MET A 605 6.64 -25.20 7.06
CA MET A 605 7.23 -23.90 6.74
C MET A 605 7.29 -23.66 5.22
N VAL A 606 7.78 -24.64 4.45
CA VAL A 606 7.86 -24.53 2.98
C VAL A 606 6.47 -24.34 2.38
N LEU A 607 5.48 -25.14 2.79
CA LEU A 607 4.10 -25.02 2.30
C LEU A 607 3.48 -23.68 2.66
N ALA A 608 3.68 -23.21 3.89
CA ALA A 608 3.17 -21.90 4.34
C ALA A 608 3.81 -20.73 3.59
N VAL A 609 5.12 -20.81 3.28
CA VAL A 609 5.82 -19.83 2.45
C VAL A 609 5.30 -19.85 1.02
N LEU A 610 5.12 -21.02 0.42
CA LEU A 610 4.54 -21.15 -0.93
C LEU A 610 3.12 -20.58 -0.98
N ASN A 611 2.29 -20.86 0.03
CA ASN A 611 0.95 -20.26 0.12
C ASN A 611 1.02 -18.73 0.27
N ALA A 612 1.96 -18.20 1.07
CA ALA A 612 2.16 -16.77 1.25
C ALA A 612 2.51 -16.05 -0.07
N THR A 613 3.27 -16.70 -0.99
CA THR A 613 3.61 -16.08 -2.28
C THR A 613 2.38 -15.84 -3.17
N ARG A 614 1.25 -16.51 -2.94
CA ARG A 614 -0.04 -16.25 -3.64
C ARG A 614 -0.57 -14.85 -3.38
N ALA A 615 -0.17 -14.21 -2.27
CA ALA A 615 -0.54 -12.84 -1.98
C ALA A 615 0.04 -11.83 -2.98
N LEU A 616 1.21 -12.10 -3.57
CA LEU A 616 1.81 -11.28 -4.64
C LEU A 616 0.96 -11.25 -5.92
N SER A 617 0.24 -12.32 -6.22
CA SER A 617 -0.63 -12.40 -7.40
C SER A 617 -2.06 -11.94 -7.15
N ALA A 618 -2.36 -11.44 -5.95
CA ALA A 618 -3.72 -11.02 -5.58
C ALA A 618 -4.27 -9.84 -6.42
N GLY A 619 -3.41 -9.11 -7.11
CA GLY A 619 -3.79 -8.03 -8.03
C GLY A 619 -3.91 -8.45 -9.51
N LYS A 620 -3.73 -9.74 -9.85
CA LYS A 620 -3.75 -10.20 -11.25
C LYS A 620 -5.13 -10.73 -11.71
N GLU A 621 -6.08 -10.83 -10.82
CA GLU A 621 -7.50 -11.15 -11.07
C GLU A 621 -8.32 -9.86 -10.86
#